data_040a36646952f12aae6d645c90b2aa8c
#
_entry.id   040a36646952f12aae6d645c90b2aa8c
#
_cell.length_a   1.000
_cell.length_b   1.000
_cell.length_c   1.000
_cell.angle_alpha   90.00
_cell.angle_beta   90.00
_cell.angle_gamma   90.00
#
_symmetry.space_group_name_H-M   'P 1'
#
loop_
_entity.id
_entity.type
_entity.pdbx_description
1 polymer ?
#
loop_
_entity_poly.entity_id
_entity_poly.type
_entity_poly.pdbx_seq_one_letter_code
_entity_poly.pdbx_strand_id
1 'polypeptide(L)'
;MFAVATAGVLAAATVPQLTTGVERARTSGAARYLAGRLAFARSQAVARSANVALAFAADGNTFTVAMYADGNGNGVRTADMSVGVDPLIEKAVRLSDLFPRVVLSLSDPSDTSPATSALMSFSPIGTASSRTLYLRGADGSQYAVRVLGATGRTRVLRYVASTRAWVEVL
;
A
#
# COMPACT_ATOMS: atom_id res chain seq x y z
N MET A 1 24.87 -23.61 38.78
CA MET A 1 25.10 -22.32 38.07
C MET A 1 25.08 -22.46 36.55
N PHE A 2 25.38 -23.61 35.92
CA PHE A 2 25.39 -23.78 34.47
C PHE A 2 23.98 -23.67 33.81
N ALA A 3 22.91 -24.10 34.47
CA ALA A 3 21.57 -24.06 33.92
C ALA A 3 21.00 -22.64 33.69
N VAL A 4 21.41 -21.65 34.52
CA VAL A 4 20.96 -20.28 34.40
C VAL A 4 21.69 -19.56 33.26
N ALA A 5 22.97 -19.88 33.03
CA ALA A 5 23.76 -19.30 31.94
C ALA A 5 23.28 -19.79 30.57
N THR A 6 22.89 -21.06 30.44
CA THR A 6 22.33 -21.61 29.17
C THR A 6 20.95 -21.05 28.85
N ALA A 7 20.11 -20.82 29.85
CA ALA A 7 18.80 -20.17 29.65
C ALA A 7 18.93 -18.71 29.15
N GLY A 8 19.92 -17.97 29.68
CA GLY A 8 20.21 -16.59 29.25
C GLY A 8 20.68 -16.49 27.80
N VAL A 9 21.52 -17.42 27.34
CA VAL A 9 22.02 -17.46 25.95
C VAL A 9 20.92 -17.81 24.95
N LEU A 10 20.04 -18.75 25.31
CA LEU A 10 18.88 -19.12 24.46
C LEU A 10 17.88 -17.95 24.34
N ALA A 11 17.62 -17.23 25.44
CA ALA A 11 16.74 -16.06 25.40
C ALA A 11 17.31 -14.92 24.54
N ALA A 12 18.61 -14.68 24.60
CA ALA A 12 19.26 -13.62 23.82
C ALA A 12 19.24 -13.89 22.29
N ALA A 13 19.23 -15.16 21.87
CA ALA A 13 19.19 -15.54 20.45
C ALA A 13 17.77 -15.55 19.86
N THR A 14 16.73 -15.76 20.68
CA THR A 14 15.35 -15.87 20.19
C THR A 14 14.62 -14.52 20.01
N VAL A 15 14.93 -13.52 20.81
CA VAL A 15 14.28 -12.21 20.77
C VAL A 15 14.45 -11.49 19.41
N PRO A 16 15.66 -11.39 18.79
CA PRO A 16 15.80 -10.71 17.51
C PRO A 16 15.09 -11.42 16.35
N GLN A 17 14.96 -12.74 16.40
CA GLN A 17 14.24 -13.49 15.35
C GLN A 17 12.73 -13.24 15.40
N LEU A 18 12.14 -13.13 16.59
CA LEU A 18 10.72 -12.83 16.76
C LEU A 18 10.38 -11.42 16.29
N THR A 19 11.20 -10.43 16.60
CA THR A 19 10.98 -9.04 16.16
C THR A 19 11.03 -8.91 14.63
N THR A 20 11.98 -9.56 13.97
CA THR A 20 12.09 -9.57 12.50
C THR A 20 10.88 -10.24 11.84
N GLY A 21 10.38 -11.34 12.44
CA GLY A 21 9.18 -12.03 11.97
C GLY A 21 7.94 -11.14 12.03
N VAL A 22 7.75 -10.41 13.12
CA VAL A 22 6.63 -9.47 13.32
C VAL A 22 6.71 -8.29 12.32
N GLU A 23 7.89 -7.70 12.11
CA GLU A 23 8.05 -6.59 11.16
C GLU A 23 7.77 -7.04 9.72
N ARG A 24 8.24 -8.22 9.33
CA ARG A 24 7.93 -8.79 8.01
C ARG A 24 6.43 -9.08 7.84
N ALA A 25 5.78 -9.65 8.84
CA ALA A 25 4.33 -9.90 8.83
C ALA A 25 3.56 -8.58 8.71
N ARG A 26 4.00 -7.52 9.39
CA ARG A 26 3.42 -6.17 9.32
C ARG A 26 3.54 -5.57 7.92
N THR A 27 4.72 -5.64 7.30
CA THR A 27 4.93 -5.12 5.93
C THR A 27 4.12 -5.90 4.90
N SER A 28 4.08 -7.23 5.02
CA SER A 28 3.22 -8.09 4.19
C SER A 28 1.73 -7.78 4.39
N GLY A 29 1.31 -7.56 5.63
CA GLY A 29 -0.06 -7.16 5.98
C GLY A 29 -0.45 -5.82 5.33
N ALA A 30 0.44 -4.83 5.38
CA ALA A 30 0.24 -3.54 4.72
C ALA A 30 0.07 -3.68 3.19
N ALA A 31 0.89 -4.52 2.55
CA ALA A 31 0.79 -4.76 1.11
C ALA A 31 -0.55 -5.43 0.74
N ARG A 32 -0.98 -6.42 1.50
CA ARG A 32 -2.29 -7.08 1.31
C ARG A 32 -3.46 -6.14 1.59
N TYR A 33 -3.36 -5.31 2.61
CA TYR A 33 -4.36 -4.29 2.92
C TYR A 33 -4.53 -3.33 1.74
N LEU A 34 -3.45 -2.77 1.20
CA LEU A 34 -3.51 -1.88 0.04
C LEU A 34 -4.06 -2.59 -1.20
N ALA A 35 -3.66 -3.83 -1.46
CA ALA A 35 -4.20 -4.62 -2.56
C ALA A 35 -5.72 -4.83 -2.40
N GLY A 36 -6.20 -5.13 -1.20
CA GLY A 36 -7.62 -5.24 -0.89
C GLY A 36 -8.37 -3.92 -1.09
N ARG A 37 -7.77 -2.79 -0.69
CA ARG A 37 -8.34 -1.45 -0.88
C ARG A 37 -8.48 -1.09 -2.37
N LEU A 38 -7.47 -1.42 -3.18
CA LEU A 38 -7.50 -1.23 -4.63
C LEU A 38 -8.55 -2.12 -5.31
N ALA A 39 -8.65 -3.38 -4.90
CA ALA A 39 -9.68 -4.29 -5.40
C ALA A 39 -11.08 -3.82 -5.01
N PHE A 40 -11.25 -3.30 -3.79
CA PHE A 40 -12.52 -2.71 -3.34
C PHE A 40 -12.89 -1.46 -4.13
N ALA A 41 -11.94 -0.54 -4.39
CA ALA A 41 -12.19 0.63 -5.23
C ALA A 41 -12.66 0.24 -6.64
N ARG A 42 -12.05 -0.79 -7.23
CA ARG A 42 -12.48 -1.35 -8.51
C ARG A 42 -13.92 -1.87 -8.44
N SER A 43 -14.27 -2.62 -7.41
CA SER A 43 -15.64 -3.13 -7.25
C SER A 43 -16.67 -2.00 -7.06
N GLN A 44 -16.28 -0.93 -6.33
CA GLN A 44 -17.13 0.26 -6.18
C GLN A 44 -17.32 1.00 -7.48
N ALA A 45 -16.31 1.09 -8.35
CA ALA A 45 -16.43 1.71 -9.67
C ALA A 45 -17.43 0.97 -10.54
N VAL A 46 -17.36 -0.35 -10.58
CA VAL A 46 -18.31 -1.20 -11.32
C VAL A 46 -19.74 -1.09 -10.74
N ALA A 47 -19.88 -1.20 -9.42
CA ALA A 47 -21.18 -1.16 -8.74
C ALA A 47 -21.89 0.19 -8.88
N ARG A 48 -21.15 1.30 -8.93
CA ARG A 48 -21.67 2.66 -9.07
C ARG A 48 -21.83 3.11 -10.52
N SER A 49 -21.31 2.34 -11.48
CA SER A 49 -21.20 2.75 -12.88
C SER A 49 -20.53 4.13 -13.05
N ALA A 50 -19.58 4.46 -12.15
CA ALA A 50 -18.85 5.72 -12.09
C ALA A 50 -17.37 5.46 -11.81
N ASN A 51 -16.48 6.38 -12.16
CA ASN A 51 -15.09 6.25 -11.78
C ASN A 51 -14.94 6.36 -10.25
N VAL A 52 -14.07 5.55 -9.70
CA VAL A 52 -13.69 5.62 -8.27
C VAL A 52 -12.19 5.66 -8.16
N ALA A 53 -11.65 6.51 -7.31
CA ALA A 53 -10.22 6.62 -7.09
C ALA A 53 -9.84 6.49 -5.62
N LEU A 54 -8.70 5.84 -5.39
CA LEU A 54 -7.95 5.96 -4.16
C LEU A 54 -6.98 7.14 -4.30
N ALA A 55 -7.14 8.11 -3.41
CA ALA A 55 -6.25 9.26 -3.28
C ALA A 55 -5.22 8.96 -2.19
N PHE A 56 -3.95 9.04 -2.55
CA PHE A 56 -2.81 8.96 -1.65
C PHE A 56 -2.24 10.36 -1.46
N ALA A 57 -2.07 10.79 -0.23
CA ALA A 57 -1.45 12.07 0.11
C ALA A 57 -0.41 11.87 1.20
N ALA A 58 0.76 12.50 1.03
CA ALA A 58 1.79 12.46 2.05
C ALA A 58 1.33 13.20 3.33
N ASP A 59 1.62 12.61 4.47
CA ASP A 59 1.33 13.13 5.80
C ASP A 59 2.53 12.87 6.72
N GLY A 60 3.48 13.79 6.72
CA GLY A 60 4.79 13.61 7.33
C GLY A 60 5.58 12.47 6.67
N ASN A 61 5.96 11.47 7.47
CA ASN A 61 6.68 10.28 7.00
C ASN A 61 5.76 9.12 6.60
N THR A 62 4.45 9.35 6.46
CA THR A 62 3.46 8.36 6.11
C THR A 62 2.54 8.87 5.00
N PHE A 63 1.57 8.06 4.62
CA PHE A 63 0.53 8.44 3.67
C PHE A 63 -0.85 8.25 4.28
N THR A 64 -1.75 9.16 3.95
CA THR A 64 -3.19 8.97 4.10
C THR A 64 -3.76 8.39 2.81
N VAL A 65 -4.76 7.52 2.94
CA VAL A 65 -5.46 6.89 1.83
C VAL A 65 -6.96 7.14 2.01
N ALA A 66 -7.56 7.82 1.04
CA ALA A 66 -9.00 8.12 1.01
C ALA A 66 -9.61 7.62 -0.30
N MET A 67 -10.92 7.40 -0.34
CA MET A 67 -11.62 6.94 -1.53
C MET A 67 -12.68 7.96 -1.95
N TYR A 68 -12.67 8.31 -3.24
CA TYR A 68 -13.58 9.27 -3.86
C TYR A 68 -14.29 8.64 -5.04
N ALA A 69 -15.53 9.07 -5.27
CA ALA A 69 -16.27 8.75 -6.49
C ALA A 69 -16.33 9.99 -7.41
N ASP A 70 -16.37 9.74 -8.71
CA ASP A 70 -16.60 10.76 -9.72
C ASP A 70 -18.08 11.22 -9.66
N GLY A 71 -18.27 12.50 -9.36
CA GLY A 71 -19.61 13.08 -9.21
C GLY A 71 -20.18 13.73 -10.47
N ASN A 72 -19.32 14.05 -11.45
CA ASN A 72 -19.72 14.77 -12.67
C ASN A 72 -19.40 14.05 -13.98
N GLY A 73 -18.85 12.83 -13.92
CA GLY A 73 -18.55 12.00 -15.09
C GLY A 73 -17.27 12.36 -15.84
N ASN A 74 -16.43 13.26 -15.29
CA ASN A 74 -15.19 13.70 -15.92
C ASN A 74 -13.94 12.95 -15.39
N GLY A 75 -14.13 11.97 -14.53
CA GLY A 75 -13.11 11.25 -13.75
C GLY A 75 -12.77 11.96 -12.43
N VAL A 76 -12.32 11.19 -11.44
CA VAL A 76 -11.95 11.75 -10.13
C VAL A 76 -10.73 12.68 -10.27
N ARG A 77 -10.87 13.92 -9.83
CA ARG A 77 -9.85 14.97 -9.95
C ARG A 77 -9.63 15.69 -8.62
N THR A 78 -8.39 16.06 -8.35
CA THR A 78 -8.03 16.79 -7.11
C THR A 78 -8.81 18.08 -6.94
N ALA A 79 -9.03 18.83 -8.04
CA ALA A 79 -9.82 20.06 -8.02
C ALA A 79 -11.27 19.79 -7.60
N ASP A 80 -11.90 18.76 -8.17
CA ASP A 80 -13.30 18.40 -7.93
C ASP A 80 -13.50 17.81 -6.52
N MET A 81 -12.49 17.07 -6.02
CA MET A 81 -12.45 16.60 -4.62
C MET A 81 -12.45 17.78 -3.64
N SER A 82 -11.67 18.84 -3.91
CA SER A 82 -11.50 19.98 -3.01
C SER A 82 -12.76 20.83 -2.86
N VAL A 83 -13.62 20.85 -3.87
CA VAL A 83 -14.90 21.59 -3.89
C VAL A 83 -16.11 20.69 -3.64
N GLY A 84 -15.89 19.38 -3.40
CA GLY A 84 -16.95 18.42 -3.08
C GLY A 84 -17.78 17.94 -4.25
N VAL A 85 -17.38 18.22 -5.49
CA VAL A 85 -18.00 17.67 -6.70
C VAL A 85 -17.75 16.17 -6.80
N ASP A 86 -16.51 15.75 -6.48
CA ASP A 86 -16.17 14.34 -6.32
C ASP A 86 -16.32 13.95 -4.83
N PRO A 87 -17.42 13.26 -4.45
CA PRO A 87 -17.69 13.01 -3.06
C PRO A 87 -16.74 11.99 -2.45
N LEU A 88 -16.33 12.25 -1.21
CA LEU A 88 -15.63 11.30 -0.37
C LEU A 88 -16.55 10.13 -0.02
N ILE A 89 -16.23 8.92 -0.45
CA ILE A 89 -17.01 7.71 -0.15
C ILE A 89 -16.41 6.90 0.99
N GLU A 90 -15.14 7.14 1.30
CA GLU A 90 -14.49 6.54 2.46
C GLU A 90 -13.43 7.47 3.03
N LYS A 91 -13.50 7.68 4.35
CA LYS A 91 -12.63 8.62 5.07
C LYS A 91 -11.17 8.25 4.94
N ALA A 92 -10.32 9.27 4.99
CA ALA A 92 -8.87 9.10 4.99
C ALA A 92 -8.42 8.25 6.18
N VAL A 93 -7.58 7.26 5.89
CA VAL A 93 -6.94 6.40 6.88
C VAL A 93 -5.44 6.61 6.76
N ARG A 94 -4.78 6.89 7.87
CA ARG A 94 -3.32 7.00 7.93
C ARG A 94 -2.71 5.61 7.97
N LEU A 95 -1.81 5.31 7.05
CA LEU A 95 -1.21 3.97 6.93
C LEU A 95 -0.38 3.59 8.16
N SER A 96 0.31 4.54 8.77
CA SER A 96 1.11 4.30 9.98
C SER A 96 0.30 3.90 11.22
N ASP A 97 -0.98 4.28 11.27
CA ASP A 97 -1.85 3.92 12.40
C ASP A 97 -2.22 2.43 12.36
N LEU A 98 -2.34 1.88 11.14
CA LEU A 98 -2.62 0.46 10.93
C LEU A 98 -1.34 -0.39 10.91
N PHE A 99 -0.28 0.15 10.30
CA PHE A 99 0.98 -0.56 10.07
C PHE A 99 2.16 0.34 10.47
N PRO A 100 2.40 0.50 11.77
CA PRO A 100 3.51 1.32 12.26
C PRO A 100 4.85 0.78 11.74
N ARG A 101 5.80 1.69 11.43
CA ARG A 101 7.14 1.39 10.92
C ARG A 101 7.18 0.81 9.51
N VAL A 102 6.06 0.84 8.77
CA VAL A 102 6.02 0.56 7.33
C VAL A 102 6.02 1.88 6.57
N VAL A 103 6.97 2.03 5.66
CA VAL A 103 7.09 3.19 4.78
C VAL A 103 6.47 2.86 3.43
N LEU A 104 5.56 3.72 2.97
CA LEU A 104 5.00 3.67 1.62
C LEU A 104 5.74 4.67 0.72
N SER A 105 6.06 4.28 -0.50
CA SER A 105 6.52 5.16 -1.58
C SER A 105 5.62 5.01 -2.80
N LEU A 106 5.27 6.14 -3.41
CA LEU A 106 4.48 6.21 -4.63
C LEU A 106 5.34 6.20 -5.89
N SER A 107 6.65 6.24 -5.73
CA SER A 107 7.66 6.21 -6.79
C SER A 107 8.62 5.05 -6.56
N ASP A 108 9.36 4.68 -7.60
CA ASP A 108 10.44 3.71 -7.46
C ASP A 108 11.43 4.17 -6.38
N PRO A 109 11.96 3.28 -5.53
CA PRO A 109 12.95 3.65 -4.51
C PRO A 109 14.23 4.30 -5.04
N SER A 110 14.50 4.18 -6.35
CA SER A 110 15.62 4.84 -7.03
C SER A 110 15.30 6.25 -7.54
N ASP A 111 14.04 6.68 -7.49
CA ASP A 111 13.64 8.02 -7.95
C ASP A 111 14.21 9.12 -7.04
N THR A 112 14.80 10.13 -7.65
CA THR A 112 15.38 11.28 -6.94
C THR A 112 14.33 12.31 -6.52
N SER A 113 13.12 12.24 -7.09
CA SER A 113 11.98 13.14 -6.81
C SER A 113 10.73 12.32 -6.52
N PRO A 114 10.58 11.80 -5.29
CA PRO A 114 9.45 10.93 -4.97
C PRO A 114 8.13 11.69 -5.01
N ALA A 115 7.09 11.06 -5.58
CA ALA A 115 5.76 11.62 -5.61
C ALA A 115 5.17 11.70 -4.19
N THR A 116 4.62 12.87 -3.84
CA THR A 116 3.96 13.12 -2.55
C THR A 116 2.46 12.86 -2.57
N SER A 117 1.88 12.74 -3.76
CA SER A 117 0.46 12.41 -3.94
C SER A 117 0.24 11.57 -5.18
N ALA A 118 -0.81 10.78 -5.19
CA ALA A 118 -1.25 10.01 -6.35
C ALA A 118 -2.74 9.73 -6.29
N LEU A 119 -3.37 9.73 -7.48
CA LEU A 119 -4.70 9.18 -7.68
C LEU A 119 -4.58 7.86 -8.44
N MET A 120 -5.19 6.81 -7.91
CA MET A 120 -5.31 5.52 -8.58
C MET A 120 -6.78 5.30 -8.91
N SER A 121 -7.16 5.63 -10.14
CA SER A 121 -8.55 5.59 -10.62
C SER A 121 -8.89 4.25 -11.25
N PHE A 122 -10.12 3.82 -11.01
CA PHE A 122 -10.76 2.65 -11.61
C PHE A 122 -11.99 3.09 -12.35
N SER A 123 -12.18 2.56 -13.56
CA SER A 123 -13.35 2.87 -14.38
C SER A 123 -14.50 1.87 -14.16
N PRO A 124 -15.72 2.21 -14.56
CA PRO A 124 -16.87 1.29 -14.50
C PRO A 124 -16.69 -0.02 -15.27
N ILE A 125 -15.88 -0.01 -16.31
CA ILE A 125 -15.56 -1.20 -17.13
C ILE A 125 -14.40 -2.02 -16.57
N GLY A 126 -13.88 -1.65 -15.38
CA GLY A 126 -12.85 -2.39 -14.65
C GLY A 126 -11.41 -2.11 -15.07
N THR A 127 -11.16 -1.13 -15.95
CA THR A 127 -9.79 -0.63 -16.21
C THR A 127 -9.30 0.29 -15.09
N ALA A 128 -8.02 0.58 -15.04
CA ALA A 128 -7.43 1.40 -13.98
C ALA A 128 -6.22 2.20 -14.46
N SER A 129 -5.80 3.16 -13.65
CA SER A 129 -4.47 3.78 -13.77
C SER A 129 -3.39 2.76 -13.43
N SER A 130 -2.43 2.54 -14.35
CA SER A 130 -1.26 1.69 -14.08
C SER A 130 -0.33 2.39 -13.10
N ARG A 131 -0.07 1.75 -11.96
CA ARG A 131 0.89 2.25 -10.96
C ARG A 131 1.43 1.13 -10.09
N THR A 132 2.60 1.34 -9.52
CA THR A 132 3.18 0.47 -8.50
C THR A 132 3.38 1.29 -7.21
N LEU A 133 2.94 0.73 -6.10
CA LEU A 133 3.15 1.23 -4.75
C LEU A 133 4.24 0.39 -4.11
N TYR A 134 5.25 1.01 -3.51
CA TYR A 134 6.36 0.31 -2.87
C TYR A 134 6.25 0.43 -1.35
N LEU A 135 6.43 -0.66 -0.64
CA LEU A 135 6.40 -0.72 0.82
C LEU A 135 7.72 -1.26 1.35
N ARG A 136 8.23 -0.62 2.38
CA ARG A 136 9.44 -1.04 3.07
C ARG A 136 9.20 -1.14 4.57
N GLY A 137 9.52 -2.29 5.15
CA GLY A 137 9.49 -2.53 6.58
C GLY A 137 10.78 -2.11 7.27
N ALA A 138 10.72 -1.97 8.59
CA ALA A 138 11.88 -1.64 9.42
C ALA A 138 12.94 -2.75 9.44
N ASP A 139 12.55 -3.99 9.14
CA ASP A 139 13.44 -5.14 8.96
C ASP A 139 14.13 -5.16 7.59
N GLY A 140 13.87 -4.16 6.73
CA GLY A 140 14.38 -4.08 5.37
C GLY A 140 13.58 -4.92 4.35
N SER A 141 12.52 -5.61 4.76
CA SER A 141 11.62 -6.32 3.83
C SER A 141 10.94 -5.34 2.89
N GLN A 142 10.83 -5.71 1.60
CA GLN A 142 10.24 -4.85 0.58
C GLN A 142 9.12 -5.60 -0.14
N TYR A 143 8.00 -4.90 -0.32
CA TYR A 143 6.84 -5.34 -1.08
C TYR A 143 6.45 -4.28 -2.10
N ALA A 144 5.83 -4.72 -3.18
CA ALA A 144 5.25 -3.83 -4.17
C ALA A 144 3.82 -4.26 -4.48
N VAL A 145 2.92 -3.28 -4.60
CA VAL A 145 1.54 -3.50 -5.03
C VAL A 145 1.38 -2.84 -6.39
N ARG A 146 1.19 -3.66 -7.43
CA ARG A 146 1.11 -3.21 -8.82
C ARG A 146 -0.30 -3.36 -9.33
N VAL A 147 -0.83 -2.30 -9.95
CA VAL A 147 -2.10 -2.31 -10.68
C VAL A 147 -1.81 -2.34 -12.17
N LEU A 148 -2.43 -3.29 -12.87
CA LEU A 148 -2.39 -3.42 -14.33
C LEU A 148 -3.55 -2.62 -14.92
N GLY A 149 -3.24 -1.52 -15.63
CA GLY A 149 -4.25 -0.57 -16.12
C GLY A 149 -5.32 -1.20 -16.98
N ALA A 150 -4.95 -2.05 -17.94
CA ALA A 150 -5.88 -2.67 -18.88
C ALA A 150 -6.97 -3.53 -18.22
N THR A 151 -6.70 -4.15 -17.07
CA THR A 151 -7.61 -5.08 -16.40
C THR A 151 -8.00 -4.64 -15.00
N GLY A 152 -7.38 -3.57 -14.46
CA GLY A 152 -7.53 -3.17 -13.06
C GLY A 152 -7.06 -4.23 -12.03
N ARG A 153 -6.37 -5.28 -12.51
CA ARG A 153 -5.91 -6.37 -11.65
C ARG A 153 -4.76 -5.90 -10.78
N THR A 154 -4.85 -6.19 -9.50
CA THR A 154 -3.80 -5.88 -8.52
C THR A 154 -2.97 -7.13 -8.26
N ARG A 155 -1.65 -6.96 -8.17
CA ARG A 155 -0.67 -8.00 -7.82
C ARG A 155 0.18 -7.53 -6.65
N VAL A 156 0.48 -8.44 -5.74
CA VAL A 156 1.43 -8.20 -4.65
C VAL A 156 2.72 -8.94 -4.96
N LEU A 157 3.82 -8.20 -4.96
CA LEU A 157 5.16 -8.73 -5.21
C LEU A 157 6.01 -8.53 -3.95
N ARG A 158 6.93 -9.46 -3.72
CA ARG A 158 7.96 -9.37 -2.69
C ARG A 158 9.34 -9.29 -3.36
N TYR A 159 10.18 -8.40 -2.89
CA TYR A 159 11.57 -8.36 -3.31
C TYR A 159 12.38 -9.45 -2.63
N VAL A 160 13.12 -10.22 -3.43
CA VAL A 160 14.03 -11.27 -2.97
C VAL A 160 15.46 -10.81 -3.19
N ALA A 161 16.16 -10.44 -2.11
CA ALA A 161 17.50 -9.84 -2.19
C ALA A 161 18.55 -10.78 -2.79
N SER A 162 18.45 -12.10 -2.55
CA SER A 162 19.38 -13.09 -3.06
C SER A 162 19.37 -13.20 -4.60
N THR A 163 18.21 -13.03 -5.21
CA THR A 163 18.05 -13.08 -6.67
C THR A 163 17.89 -11.68 -7.30
N ARG A 164 17.85 -10.62 -6.46
CA ARG A 164 17.58 -9.23 -6.89
C ARG A 164 16.32 -9.11 -7.76
N ALA A 165 15.30 -9.89 -7.45
CA ALA A 165 14.09 -9.99 -8.27
C ALA A 165 12.82 -9.77 -7.44
N TRP A 166 11.79 -9.25 -8.11
CA TRP A 166 10.43 -9.16 -7.59
C TRP A 166 9.67 -10.45 -7.92
N VAL A 167 9.16 -11.13 -6.90
CA VAL A 167 8.41 -12.39 -7.02
C VAL A 167 6.96 -12.13 -6.60
N GLU A 168 6.02 -12.54 -7.43
CA GLU A 168 4.58 -12.45 -7.12
C GLU A 168 4.23 -13.38 -5.95
N VAL A 169 3.48 -12.86 -4.98
CA VAL A 169 3.08 -13.60 -3.77
C VAL A 169 1.56 -13.58 -3.56
N LEU A 170 0.85 -12.82 -4.39
CA LEU A 170 -0.62 -12.76 -4.42
C LEU A 170 -1.09 -12.11 -5.73
#